data_35f5eb021d9088237f99128a2ac45872
#
_entry.id   35f5eb021d9088237f99128a2ac45872
#
_cell.length_a   1.000
_cell.length_b   1.000
_cell.length_c   1.000
_cell.angle_alpha   90.00
_cell.angle_beta   90.00
_cell.angle_gamma   90.00
#
_symmetry.space_group_name_H-M   'P 1'
#
loop_
_entity.id
_entity.type
_entity.pdbx_description
1 polymer ?
#
loop_
_entity_poly.entity_id
_entity_poly.type
_entity_poly.pdbx_seq_one_letter_code
_entity_poly.pdbx_strand_id
1 'polypeptide(L)'
;EKRPSAADQPEPLAGAAPSLEGIQALFAESEQRRQASQRRRNRRTLAAGVVLAAAALLLLIHYASQMNSLKNQMNQVTDQLNGLYSSINSRIDSIEGNVQKSLEESTSLVADWSNQFGEYSESDGTISLTLTALPKTVAEDTTALFRVQPSGGQEIEVPAQRQGSSFTAQVALPLCSDCTFSVGFTSGGVTQYQQLGSSYDLERPYRMDLNFYPPGWSMTYGFAPKFTVDTLPIYGTYPTVTDSNGVCQLSQYVVSAQLEVYNGTQLLTTLDVPAEQWKSANEAALTTPSDSVAAEQLVNGIARGYVWMDCTVFLNDQTISLPTGFDPDTASFRFVLLITDNNGRTTRLEAD
;
A
#
# COMPACT_ATOMS: atom_id res chain seq x y z
N GLU A 1 38.93 -66.41 -47.73
CA GLU A 1 39.67 -67.60 -48.20
C GLU A 1 38.73 -68.75 -48.41
N LYS A 2 38.39 -69.08 -49.62
CA LYS A 2 38.36 -70.41 -50.26
C LYS A 2 37.61 -70.30 -51.60
N ARG A 3 38.41 -70.30 -52.72
CA ARG A 3 37.91 -70.70 -54.05
C ARG A 3 37.57 -72.18 -54.02
N PRO A 4 36.60 -72.60 -54.76
CA PRO A 4 36.63 -73.89 -55.44
C PRO A 4 36.67 -73.71 -56.95
N SER A 5 37.39 -74.59 -57.44
CA SER A 5 37.87 -75.14 -58.65
C SER A 5 36.82 -75.29 -59.77
N ALA A 6 37.36 -75.20 -61.01
CA ALA A 6 36.71 -75.50 -62.23
C ALA A 6 36.44 -77.00 -62.40
N ALA A 7 35.41 -77.28 -63.13
CA ALA A 7 35.16 -78.34 -64.10
C ALA A 7 33.71 -78.74 -64.16
N ASP A 8 33.06 -78.45 -65.22
CA ASP A 8 32.45 -79.43 -66.13
C ASP A 8 31.67 -78.68 -67.23
N GLN A 9 32.18 -78.78 -68.41
CA GLN A 9 31.40 -78.53 -69.61
C GLN A 9 30.62 -79.79 -69.95
N PRO A 10 29.43 -79.73 -70.40
CA PRO A 10 28.90 -80.68 -71.40
C PRO A 10 28.59 -80.00 -72.74
N GLU A 11 28.82 -80.80 -73.74
CA GLU A 11 28.74 -80.61 -75.20
C GLU A 11 27.40 -79.96 -75.71
N PRO A 12 27.51 -79.45 -76.97
CA PRO A 12 26.36 -78.79 -77.56
C PRO A 12 25.38 -79.75 -78.23
N LEU A 13 24.12 -79.65 -77.83
CA LEU A 13 23.03 -80.24 -78.61
C LEU A 13 22.49 -79.21 -79.56
N ALA A 14 22.66 -79.57 -80.83
CA ALA A 14 22.05 -78.91 -81.94
C ALA A 14 20.51 -78.97 -81.94
N GLY A 15 19.92 -77.89 -82.30
CA GLY A 15 18.63 -78.07 -82.94
C GLY A 15 17.45 -77.16 -82.46
N ALA A 16 16.98 -76.51 -83.42
CA ALA A 16 15.73 -75.83 -83.57
C ALA A 16 15.68 -74.33 -83.20
N ALA A 17 15.58 -73.53 -84.23
CA ALA A 17 15.32 -72.10 -84.07
C ALA A 17 14.03 -71.89 -83.34
N PRO A 18 14.08 -71.01 -82.32
CA PRO A 18 12.82 -70.74 -81.56
C PRO A 18 11.82 -69.99 -82.44
N SER A 19 10.57 -70.44 -82.40
CA SER A 19 9.48 -69.75 -83.10
C SER A 19 9.33 -68.32 -82.56
N LEU A 20 8.87 -67.41 -83.42
CA LEU A 20 8.73 -65.99 -83.10
C LEU A 20 7.86 -65.76 -81.84
N GLU A 21 6.92 -66.65 -81.54
CA GLU A 21 6.07 -66.65 -80.35
C GLU A 21 6.86 -67.01 -79.11
N GLY A 22 7.83 -67.96 -79.20
CA GLY A 22 8.68 -68.28 -78.02
C GLY A 22 9.64 -67.16 -77.63
N ILE A 23 10.09 -66.40 -78.61
CA ILE A 23 10.96 -65.22 -78.34
C ILE A 23 10.14 -64.09 -77.68
N GLN A 24 8.90 -63.84 -78.14
CA GLN A 24 7.97 -62.89 -77.54
C GLN A 24 7.60 -63.29 -76.10
N ALA A 25 7.34 -64.54 -75.86
CA ALA A 25 7.06 -65.03 -74.46
C ALA A 25 8.24 -64.83 -73.54
N LEU A 26 9.49 -65.13 -73.99
CA LEU A 26 10.69 -64.87 -73.22
C LEU A 26 10.98 -63.42 -72.94
N PHE A 27 10.67 -62.53 -73.93
CA PHE A 27 10.79 -61.09 -73.69
C PHE A 27 9.74 -60.62 -72.67
N ALA A 28 8.49 -61.03 -72.74
CA ALA A 28 7.43 -60.70 -71.83
C ALA A 28 7.78 -61.19 -70.37
N GLU A 29 8.30 -62.45 -70.29
CA GLU A 29 8.71 -62.96 -68.98
C GLU A 29 9.91 -62.20 -68.42
N SER A 30 10.87 -61.83 -69.27
CA SER A 30 12.03 -61.05 -68.83
C SER A 30 11.67 -59.61 -68.38
N GLU A 31 10.69 -58.97 -69.00
CA GLU A 31 10.13 -57.69 -68.63
C GLU A 31 9.36 -57.79 -67.30
N GLN A 32 8.54 -58.84 -67.11
CA GLN A 32 7.88 -59.11 -65.85
C GLN A 32 8.86 -59.31 -64.70
N ARG A 33 9.92 -60.07 -64.94
CA ARG A 33 11.00 -60.29 -63.94
C ARG A 33 11.74 -58.99 -63.64
N ARG A 34 12.00 -58.14 -64.63
CA ARG A 34 12.60 -56.82 -64.44
C ARG A 34 11.69 -55.91 -63.64
N GLN A 35 10.43 -55.84 -63.98
CA GLN A 35 9.45 -55.01 -63.21
C GLN A 35 9.27 -55.49 -61.75
N ALA A 36 9.21 -56.84 -61.57
CA ALA A 36 9.12 -57.39 -60.25
C ALA A 36 10.39 -57.12 -59.36
N SER A 37 11.57 -57.19 -60.02
CA SER A 37 12.81 -56.85 -59.31
C SER A 37 12.95 -55.38 -58.99
N GLN A 38 12.50 -54.48 -59.89
CA GLN A 38 12.45 -53.06 -59.67
C GLN A 38 11.45 -52.69 -58.55
N ARG A 39 10.25 -53.33 -58.53
CA ARG A 39 9.29 -53.12 -57.45
C ARG A 39 9.81 -53.58 -56.08
N ARG A 40 10.56 -54.68 -56.04
CA ARG A 40 11.20 -55.16 -54.81
C ARG A 40 12.35 -54.24 -54.35
N ARG A 41 13.11 -53.71 -55.28
CA ARG A 41 14.21 -52.73 -54.99
C ARG A 41 13.62 -51.41 -54.51
N ASN A 42 12.59 -50.89 -55.15
CA ASN A 42 11.90 -49.65 -54.71
C ASN A 42 11.23 -49.81 -53.32
N ARG A 43 10.63 -50.99 -53.08
CA ARG A 43 10.06 -51.26 -51.72
C ARG A 43 11.14 -51.33 -50.63
N ARG A 44 12.31 -51.86 -50.92
CA ARG A 44 13.42 -51.92 -49.98
C ARG A 44 14.05 -50.54 -49.74
N THR A 45 14.17 -49.72 -50.77
CA THR A 45 14.65 -48.34 -50.65
C THR A 45 13.64 -47.45 -49.92
N LEU A 46 12.35 -47.61 -50.18
CA LEU A 46 11.28 -46.95 -49.42
C LEU A 46 11.29 -47.36 -47.95
N ALA A 47 11.36 -48.68 -47.66
CA ALA A 47 11.41 -49.17 -46.29
C ALA A 47 12.65 -48.67 -45.52
N ALA A 48 13.83 -48.65 -46.18
CA ALA A 48 15.04 -48.09 -45.60
C ALA A 48 14.92 -46.57 -45.35
N GLY A 49 14.28 -45.83 -46.27
CA GLY A 49 13.97 -44.40 -46.07
C GLY A 49 13.06 -44.12 -44.90
N VAL A 50 12.01 -44.93 -44.72
CA VAL A 50 11.05 -44.82 -43.60
C VAL A 50 11.76 -45.12 -42.26
N VAL A 51 12.65 -46.15 -42.21
CA VAL A 51 13.41 -46.50 -40.99
C VAL A 51 14.38 -45.35 -40.62
N LEU A 52 15.07 -44.79 -41.62
CA LEU A 52 15.95 -43.64 -41.40
C LEU A 52 15.22 -42.38 -40.93
N ALA A 53 14.05 -42.11 -41.53
CA ALA A 53 13.19 -40.99 -41.09
C ALA A 53 12.68 -41.18 -39.64
N ALA A 54 12.27 -42.40 -39.32
CA ALA A 54 11.82 -42.75 -37.97
C ALA A 54 12.96 -42.62 -36.94
N ALA A 55 14.17 -43.08 -37.30
CA ALA A 55 15.34 -42.95 -36.43
C ALA A 55 15.72 -41.45 -36.23
N ALA A 56 15.67 -40.65 -37.30
CA ALA A 56 15.91 -39.20 -37.20
C ALA A 56 14.87 -38.49 -36.32
N LEU A 57 13.57 -38.89 -36.45
CA LEU A 57 12.52 -38.33 -35.62
C LEU A 57 12.71 -38.67 -34.14
N LEU A 58 13.08 -39.90 -33.82
CA LEU A 58 13.38 -40.33 -32.45
C LEU A 58 14.59 -39.58 -31.87
N LEU A 59 15.61 -39.34 -32.66
CA LEU A 59 16.75 -38.51 -32.24
C LEU A 59 16.37 -37.06 -31.98
N LEU A 60 15.50 -36.47 -32.83
CA LEU A 60 14.99 -35.12 -32.61
C LEU A 60 14.14 -35.03 -31.33
N ILE A 61 13.27 -35.99 -31.07
CA ILE A 61 12.48 -36.06 -29.84
C ILE A 61 13.39 -36.21 -28.62
N HIS A 62 14.41 -37.06 -28.71
CA HIS A 62 15.37 -37.22 -27.62
C HIS A 62 16.17 -35.93 -27.36
N TYR A 63 16.59 -35.24 -28.42
CA TYR A 63 17.31 -33.95 -28.29
C TYR A 63 16.41 -32.85 -27.74
N ALA A 64 15.15 -32.79 -28.17
CA ALA A 64 14.17 -31.82 -27.63
C ALA A 64 13.89 -32.09 -26.15
N SER A 65 13.80 -33.35 -25.74
CA SER A 65 13.63 -33.74 -24.34
C SER A 65 14.84 -33.33 -23.48
N GLN A 66 16.07 -33.55 -23.98
CA GLN A 66 17.28 -33.08 -23.28
C GLN A 66 17.35 -31.56 -23.17
N MET A 67 17.02 -30.83 -24.25
CA MET A 67 16.94 -29.36 -24.22
C MET A 67 15.95 -28.85 -23.18
N ASN A 68 14.77 -29.45 -23.10
CA ASN A 68 13.78 -29.10 -22.09
C ASN A 68 14.27 -29.39 -20.64
N SER A 69 14.94 -30.51 -20.45
CA SER A 69 15.56 -30.86 -19.16
C SER A 69 16.64 -29.84 -18.76
N LEU A 70 17.49 -29.45 -19.70
CA LEU A 70 18.54 -28.44 -19.45
C LEU A 70 17.95 -27.07 -19.13
N LYS A 71 16.90 -26.68 -19.88
CA LYS A 71 16.17 -25.42 -19.63
C LYS A 71 15.54 -25.39 -18.23
N ASN A 72 14.92 -26.51 -17.83
CA ASN A 72 14.35 -26.63 -16.48
C ASN A 72 15.42 -26.55 -15.39
N GLN A 73 16.56 -27.19 -15.57
CA GLN A 73 17.69 -27.10 -14.64
C GLN A 73 18.24 -25.66 -14.57
N MET A 74 18.33 -24.97 -15.71
CA MET A 74 18.79 -23.58 -15.75
C MET A 74 17.82 -22.63 -15.05
N ASN A 75 16.51 -22.83 -15.24
CA ASN A 75 15.49 -22.07 -14.51
C ASN A 75 15.59 -22.34 -12.99
N GLN A 76 15.75 -23.58 -12.60
CA GLN A 76 15.89 -23.95 -11.19
C GLN A 76 17.15 -23.32 -10.54
N VAL A 77 18.26 -23.28 -11.25
CA VAL A 77 19.47 -22.58 -10.78
C VAL A 77 19.25 -21.07 -10.70
N THR A 78 18.55 -20.49 -11.67
CA THR A 78 18.19 -19.05 -11.65
C THR A 78 17.29 -18.71 -10.47
N ASP A 79 16.29 -19.56 -10.19
CA ASP A 79 15.38 -19.37 -9.04
C ASP A 79 16.15 -19.50 -7.71
N GLN A 80 17.04 -20.47 -7.60
CA GLN A 80 17.92 -20.63 -6.43
C GLN A 80 18.84 -19.42 -6.24
N LEU A 81 19.43 -18.90 -7.32
CA LEU A 81 20.24 -17.67 -7.30
C LEU A 81 19.43 -16.46 -6.83
N ASN A 82 18.24 -16.27 -7.39
CA ASN A 82 17.36 -15.19 -6.99
C ASN A 82 16.94 -15.30 -5.52
N GLY A 83 16.65 -16.53 -5.06
CA GLY A 83 16.35 -16.80 -3.65
C GLY A 83 17.55 -16.50 -2.73
N LEU A 84 18.77 -16.83 -3.16
CA LEU A 84 19.98 -16.49 -2.43
C LEU A 84 20.24 -14.99 -2.39
N TYR A 85 20.08 -14.27 -3.51
CA TYR A 85 20.20 -12.82 -3.54
C TYR A 85 19.19 -12.13 -2.62
N SER A 86 17.93 -12.55 -2.66
CA SER A 86 16.90 -12.03 -1.76
C SER A 86 17.24 -12.30 -0.28
N SER A 87 17.70 -13.51 0.04
CA SER A 87 18.12 -13.87 1.39
C SER A 87 19.35 -13.10 1.88
N ILE A 88 20.33 -12.87 0.99
CA ILE A 88 21.53 -12.06 1.31
C ILE A 88 21.14 -10.61 1.57
N ASN A 89 20.33 -10.00 0.70
CA ASN A 89 19.88 -8.62 0.90
C ASN A 89 19.11 -8.47 2.21
N SER A 90 18.16 -9.36 2.49
CA SER A 90 17.40 -9.35 3.75
C SER A 90 18.30 -9.49 4.99
N ARG A 91 19.39 -10.27 4.88
CA ARG A 91 20.39 -10.39 5.96
C ARG A 91 21.25 -9.14 6.10
N ILE A 92 21.63 -8.51 4.99
CA ILE A 92 22.37 -7.24 5.00
C ILE A 92 21.53 -6.17 5.67
N ASP A 93 20.26 -6.00 5.26
CA ASP A 93 19.32 -5.04 5.85
C ASP A 93 19.15 -5.29 7.36
N SER A 94 19.04 -6.56 7.76
CA SER A 94 18.94 -6.95 9.18
C SER A 94 20.24 -6.63 9.96
N ILE A 95 21.41 -6.87 9.36
CA ILE A 95 22.70 -6.54 9.97
C ILE A 95 22.86 -5.03 10.08
N GLU A 96 22.55 -4.29 9.03
CA GLU A 96 22.60 -2.83 9.03
C GLU A 96 21.68 -2.25 10.12
N GLY A 97 20.44 -2.71 10.22
CA GLY A 97 19.52 -2.31 11.28
C GLY A 97 20.03 -2.65 12.69
N ASN A 98 20.62 -3.83 12.88
CA ASN A 98 21.18 -4.22 14.17
C ASN A 98 22.46 -3.42 14.53
N VAL A 99 23.32 -3.15 13.56
CA VAL A 99 24.52 -2.32 13.75
C VAL A 99 24.12 -0.89 14.06
N GLN A 100 23.16 -0.34 13.32
CA GLN A 100 22.62 1.01 13.58
C GLN A 100 22.06 1.10 14.99
N LYS A 101 21.20 0.16 15.38
CA LYS A 101 20.64 0.09 16.74
C LYS A 101 21.73 -0.03 17.82
N SER A 102 22.73 -0.90 17.62
CA SER A 102 23.82 -1.06 18.57
C SER A 102 24.71 0.19 18.68
N LEU A 103 24.91 0.91 17.57
CA LEU A 103 25.61 2.19 17.56
C LEU A 103 24.81 3.26 18.31
N GLU A 104 23.51 3.38 18.03
CA GLU A 104 22.62 4.29 18.72
C GLU A 104 22.58 3.99 20.23
N GLU A 105 22.43 2.73 20.62
CA GLU A 105 22.48 2.30 22.02
C GLU A 105 23.83 2.60 22.66
N SER A 106 24.95 2.41 21.96
CA SER A 106 26.29 2.65 22.53
C SER A 106 26.62 4.13 22.67
N THR A 107 26.11 4.97 21.75
CA THR A 107 26.35 6.42 21.74
C THR A 107 25.29 7.20 22.50
N SER A 108 24.17 6.57 22.86
CA SER A 108 23.09 7.21 23.60
C SER A 108 23.58 7.73 24.96
N LEU A 109 23.29 8.99 25.24
CA LEU A 109 23.50 9.61 26.56
C LEU A 109 22.45 9.18 27.59
N VAL A 110 21.30 8.68 27.10
CA VAL A 110 20.10 8.35 27.87
C VAL A 110 19.98 6.84 28.00
N ALA A 111 19.78 6.35 29.23
CA ALA A 111 19.47 4.96 29.51
C ALA A 111 17.97 4.66 29.26
N ASP A 112 17.09 5.63 29.61
CA ASP A 112 15.65 5.54 29.44
C ASP A 112 15.04 6.94 29.40
N TRP A 113 13.87 7.06 28.73
CA TRP A 113 13.12 8.29 28.71
C TRP A 113 11.62 8.00 28.53
N SER A 114 10.80 8.94 28.99
CA SER A 114 9.35 8.88 28.81
C SER A 114 8.76 10.26 28.62
N ASN A 115 7.64 10.31 27.91
CA ASN A 115 6.77 11.45 27.82
C ASN A 115 5.37 11.06 28.33
N GLN A 116 4.72 11.97 29.01
CA GLN A 116 3.36 11.80 29.50
C GLN A 116 2.59 13.07 29.17
N PHE A 117 1.60 12.94 28.31
CA PHE A 117 0.65 14.00 28.02
C PHE A 117 -0.38 14.10 29.14
N GLY A 118 -0.73 15.31 29.52
CA GLY A 118 -1.72 15.61 30.54
C GLY A 118 -2.96 16.27 29.95
N GLU A 119 -3.57 17.16 30.74
CA GLU A 119 -4.82 17.81 30.37
C GLU A 119 -4.59 18.86 29.26
N TYR A 120 -5.61 18.99 28.40
CA TYR A 120 -5.68 20.06 27.44
C TYR A 120 -6.41 21.26 28.05
N SER A 121 -5.78 22.42 28.02
CA SER A 121 -6.35 23.72 28.39
C SER A 121 -6.95 24.37 27.16
N GLU A 122 -8.27 24.41 27.06
CA GLU A 122 -8.94 25.09 25.93
C GLU A 122 -8.67 26.61 25.91
N SER A 123 -8.53 27.23 27.10
CA SER A 123 -8.29 28.69 27.20
C SER A 123 -6.96 29.09 26.60
N ASP A 124 -5.95 28.27 26.75
CA ASP A 124 -4.57 28.57 26.34
C ASP A 124 -4.18 27.84 25.06
N GLY A 125 -5.00 26.87 24.62
CA GLY A 125 -4.72 26.03 23.46
C GLY A 125 -3.50 25.14 23.65
N THR A 126 -3.23 24.71 24.90
CA THR A 126 -2.02 23.96 25.26
C THR A 126 -2.34 22.62 25.92
N ILE A 127 -1.46 21.63 25.70
CA ILE A 127 -1.46 20.35 26.41
C ILE A 127 -0.36 20.37 27.44
N SER A 128 -0.62 19.94 28.67
CA SER A 128 0.44 19.72 29.63
C SER A 128 1.26 18.48 29.24
N LEU A 129 2.56 18.59 29.26
CA LEU A 129 3.51 17.52 28.91
C LEU A 129 4.53 17.37 30.00
N THR A 130 4.70 16.15 30.51
CA THR A 130 5.79 15.81 31.44
C THR A 130 6.80 14.96 30.68
N LEU A 131 8.05 15.41 30.68
CA LEU A 131 9.20 14.71 30.10
C LEU A 131 10.09 14.19 31.22
N THR A 132 10.52 12.96 31.12
CA THR A 132 11.48 12.35 32.05
C THR A 132 12.60 11.69 31.27
N ALA A 133 13.85 11.91 31.69
CA ALA A 133 15.02 11.25 31.12
C ALA A 133 15.95 10.74 32.21
N LEU A 134 16.43 9.51 32.02
CA LEU A 134 17.41 8.85 32.87
C LEU A 134 18.75 8.80 32.11
N PRO A 135 19.74 9.64 32.39
CA PRO A 135 21.04 9.55 31.73
C PRO A 135 21.81 8.29 32.16
N LYS A 136 22.67 7.77 31.27
CA LYS A 136 23.53 6.60 31.57
C LYS A 136 24.56 6.89 32.63
N THR A 137 25.03 8.14 32.65
CA THR A 137 26.01 8.62 33.65
C THR A 137 25.55 9.94 34.23
N VAL A 138 25.59 10.07 35.54
CA VAL A 138 25.20 11.29 36.27
C VAL A 138 26.31 11.70 37.22
N ALA A 139 26.87 12.87 37.03
CA ALA A 139 27.75 13.54 38.00
C ALA A 139 26.92 14.41 38.98
N GLU A 140 27.52 14.84 40.08
CA GLU A 140 26.81 15.68 41.06
C GLU A 140 26.36 17.02 40.46
N ASP A 141 27.18 17.59 39.57
CA ASP A 141 26.94 18.86 38.89
C ASP A 141 26.09 18.75 37.62
N THR A 142 25.63 17.55 37.27
CA THR A 142 24.85 17.36 36.05
C THR A 142 23.51 18.08 36.15
N THR A 143 23.24 18.92 35.16
CA THR A 143 21.95 19.57 34.92
C THR A 143 21.38 19.12 33.58
N ALA A 144 20.06 19.23 33.40
CA ALA A 144 19.44 18.87 32.15
C ALA A 144 18.48 19.96 31.66
N LEU A 145 18.37 20.07 30.33
CA LEU A 145 17.46 20.95 29.59
C LEU A 145 16.71 20.14 28.53
N PHE A 146 15.43 20.12 28.60
CA PHE A 146 14.61 19.55 27.51
C PHE A 146 14.34 20.59 26.44
N ARG A 147 14.35 20.14 25.19
CA ARG A 147 13.92 20.90 24.02
C ARG A 147 12.76 20.18 23.37
N VAL A 148 11.71 20.92 23.15
CA VAL A 148 10.46 20.45 22.53
C VAL A 148 10.24 21.29 21.29
N GLN A 149 10.26 20.65 20.13
CA GLN A 149 10.04 21.29 18.83
C GLN A 149 8.68 20.87 18.27
N PRO A 150 7.63 21.70 18.46
CA PRO A 150 6.32 21.46 17.82
C PRO A 150 6.40 21.75 16.32
N SER A 151 5.60 21.02 15.54
CA SER A 151 5.44 21.30 14.10
C SER A 151 4.87 22.71 13.91
N GLY A 152 5.48 23.47 13.03
CA GLY A 152 5.07 24.85 12.73
C GLY A 152 5.26 25.87 13.86
N GLY A 153 5.83 25.49 15.01
CA GLY A 153 6.06 26.31 16.18
C GLY A 153 7.53 26.62 16.45
N GLN A 154 7.77 27.45 17.46
CA GLN A 154 9.10 27.74 17.95
C GLN A 154 9.56 26.64 18.92
N GLU A 155 10.86 26.36 18.97
CA GLU A 155 11.46 25.46 19.95
C GLU A 155 11.21 25.99 21.37
N ILE A 156 10.79 25.10 22.26
CA ILE A 156 10.53 25.39 23.68
C ILE A 156 11.62 24.72 24.49
N GLU A 157 12.41 25.52 25.22
CA GLU A 157 13.44 25.03 26.12
C GLU A 157 12.93 25.06 27.58
N VAL A 158 13.03 23.91 28.27
CA VAL A 158 12.55 23.78 29.64
C VAL A 158 13.63 23.17 30.52
N PRO A 159 14.11 23.90 31.55
CA PRO A 159 15.04 23.34 32.55
C PRO A 159 14.41 22.18 33.29
N ALA A 160 15.13 21.09 33.44
CA ALA A 160 14.67 19.92 34.14
C ALA A 160 15.06 19.96 35.63
N GLN A 161 14.17 19.44 36.46
CA GLN A 161 14.42 19.21 37.86
C GLN A 161 14.99 17.81 38.06
N ARG A 162 16.07 17.70 38.83
CA ARG A 162 16.67 16.41 39.17
C ARG A 162 15.84 15.71 40.24
N GLN A 163 15.45 14.47 39.97
CA GLN A 163 14.76 13.59 40.88
C GLN A 163 15.55 12.28 41.01
N GLY A 164 16.44 12.23 42.02
CA GLY A 164 17.38 11.12 42.15
C GLY A 164 18.37 11.05 41.01
N SER A 165 18.30 10.00 40.20
CA SER A 165 19.11 9.80 38.97
C SER A 165 18.45 10.31 37.71
N SER A 166 17.16 10.61 37.74
CA SER A 166 16.39 11.09 36.57
C SER A 166 16.20 12.62 36.59
N PHE A 167 15.87 13.16 35.42
CA PHE A 167 15.58 14.58 35.23
C PHE A 167 14.16 14.67 34.65
N THR A 168 13.33 15.53 35.26
CA THR A 168 11.95 15.71 34.88
C THR A 168 11.63 17.18 34.60
N ALA A 169 10.88 17.46 33.54
CA ALA A 169 10.37 18.78 33.23
C ALA A 169 8.88 18.73 32.86
N GLN A 170 8.18 19.81 33.17
CA GLN A 170 6.82 20.03 32.74
C GLN A 170 6.76 21.21 31.77
N VAL A 171 6.05 21.05 30.69
CA VAL A 171 5.89 22.07 29.65
C VAL A 171 4.43 22.17 29.21
N ALA A 172 3.96 23.40 28.97
CA ALA A 172 2.70 23.64 28.27
C ALA A 172 3.00 23.67 26.77
N LEU A 173 2.67 22.57 26.09
CA LEU A 173 2.90 22.41 24.66
C LEU A 173 1.69 22.97 23.90
N PRO A 174 1.86 23.94 22.97
CA PRO A 174 0.79 24.33 22.07
C PRO A 174 0.26 23.14 21.28
N LEU A 175 -1.05 23.06 21.10
CA LEU A 175 -1.68 22.00 20.33
C LEU A 175 -1.10 21.99 18.91
N CYS A 176 -0.48 20.89 18.52
CA CYS A 176 0.21 20.71 17.24
C CYS A 176 0.02 19.28 16.74
N SER A 177 0.19 19.07 15.44
CA SER A 177 0.11 17.73 14.86
C SER A 177 1.26 16.84 15.34
N ASP A 178 2.48 17.35 15.28
CA ASP A 178 3.69 16.59 15.57
C ASP A 178 4.63 17.35 16.53
N CYS A 179 5.44 16.60 17.25
CA CYS A 179 6.40 17.18 18.18
C CYS A 179 7.64 16.29 18.29
N THR A 180 8.84 16.90 18.28
CA THR A 180 10.11 16.23 18.48
C THR A 180 10.70 16.62 19.84
N PHE A 181 11.26 15.65 20.55
CA PHE A 181 11.83 15.82 21.88
C PHE A 181 13.34 15.61 21.86
N SER A 182 14.05 16.44 22.57
CA SER A 182 15.49 16.33 22.80
C SER A 182 15.83 16.67 24.24
N VAL A 183 16.96 16.17 24.72
CA VAL A 183 17.53 16.54 26.04
C VAL A 183 18.97 16.91 25.90
N GLY A 184 19.40 17.97 26.59
CA GLY A 184 20.78 18.35 26.75
C GLY A 184 21.21 18.14 28.19
N PHE A 185 22.31 17.40 28.44
CA PHE A 185 22.92 17.25 29.72
C PHE A 185 24.18 18.10 29.80
N THR A 186 24.30 18.90 30.85
CA THR A 186 25.49 19.74 31.12
C THR A 186 26.20 19.24 32.37
N SER A 187 27.47 18.90 32.25
CA SER A 187 28.34 18.53 33.34
C SER A 187 29.75 19.06 33.07
N GLY A 188 30.43 19.59 34.10
CA GLY A 188 31.74 20.21 33.93
C GLY A 188 31.77 21.38 32.93
N GLY A 189 30.64 22.06 32.70
CA GLY A 189 30.51 23.14 31.72
C GLY A 189 30.38 22.71 30.26
N VAL A 190 30.27 21.40 29.96
CA VAL A 190 30.08 20.86 28.63
C VAL A 190 28.65 20.37 28.51
N THR A 191 27.93 20.83 27.47
CA THR A 191 26.57 20.36 27.16
C THR A 191 26.59 19.41 25.97
N GLN A 192 25.95 18.26 26.13
CA GLN A 192 25.74 17.28 25.08
C GLN A 192 24.24 17.09 24.89
N TYR A 193 23.79 17.11 23.61
CA TYR A 193 22.39 16.96 23.25
C TYR A 193 22.13 15.61 22.61
N GLN A 194 20.95 15.07 22.88
CA GLN A 194 20.44 13.86 22.25
C GLN A 194 18.96 14.04 21.92
N GLN A 195 18.57 13.66 20.70
CA GLN A 195 17.18 13.49 20.34
C GLN A 195 16.62 12.24 21.02
N LEU A 196 15.45 12.38 21.64
CA LEU A 196 14.77 11.32 22.38
C LEU A 196 13.77 10.58 21.50
N GLY A 197 12.96 11.31 20.73
CA GLY A 197 11.94 10.75 19.88
C GLY A 197 10.98 11.82 19.35
N SER A 198 9.88 11.35 18.75
CA SER A 198 8.82 12.21 18.24
C SER A 198 7.45 11.62 18.60
N SER A 199 6.45 12.48 18.72
CA SER A 199 5.04 12.10 18.83
C SER A 199 4.27 12.70 17.67
N TYR A 200 3.29 11.96 17.16
CA TYR A 200 2.50 12.31 16.00
C TYR A 200 1.01 12.35 16.36
N ASP A 201 0.23 13.03 15.55
CA ASP A 201 -1.24 13.11 15.69
C ASP A 201 -1.71 13.65 17.06
N LEU A 202 -0.94 14.56 17.66
CA LEU A 202 -1.19 15.04 19.03
C LEU A 202 -2.48 15.85 19.17
N GLU A 203 -2.98 16.46 18.11
CA GLU A 203 -4.20 17.28 18.14
C GLU A 203 -5.49 16.47 18.04
N ARG A 204 -5.47 15.33 17.33
CA ARG A 204 -6.67 14.52 17.05
C ARG A 204 -7.41 14.00 18.30
N PRO A 205 -6.73 13.59 19.39
CA PRO A 205 -7.42 13.21 20.63
C PRO A 205 -8.11 14.36 21.38
N TYR A 206 -7.85 15.60 20.99
CA TYR A 206 -8.33 16.80 21.69
C TYR A 206 -9.21 17.69 20.84
N ARG A 207 -9.10 17.59 19.52
CA ARG A 207 -9.78 18.48 18.59
C ARG A 207 -10.41 17.72 17.44
N MET A 208 -11.66 18.05 17.16
CA MET A 208 -12.35 17.57 15.97
C MET A 208 -11.69 18.19 14.72
N ASP A 209 -11.38 17.33 13.76
CA ASP A 209 -10.82 17.71 12.45
C ASP A 209 -11.70 17.08 11.37
N LEU A 210 -12.56 17.90 10.77
CA LEU A 210 -13.52 17.48 9.75
C LEU A 210 -13.26 18.26 8.45
N ASN A 211 -13.51 17.56 7.36
CA ASN A 211 -13.51 18.07 6.01
C ASN A 211 -14.73 17.52 5.27
N PHE A 212 -15.02 18.05 4.09
CA PHE A 212 -16.11 17.54 3.27
C PHE A 212 -15.76 17.67 1.78
N TYR A 213 -16.25 16.71 1.00
CA TYR A 213 -16.20 16.80 -0.46
C TYR A 213 -17.34 17.65 -0.99
N PRO A 214 -17.24 18.20 -2.21
CA PRO A 214 -18.35 18.91 -2.82
C PRO A 214 -19.64 18.11 -2.69
N PRO A 215 -20.73 18.74 -2.24
CA PRO A 215 -21.99 18.05 -2.03
C PRO A 215 -22.56 17.52 -3.35
N GLY A 216 -23.36 16.47 -3.28
CA GLY A 216 -24.19 16.03 -4.39
C GLY A 216 -25.23 17.09 -4.70
N TRP A 217 -25.31 17.51 -5.93
CA TRP A 217 -26.27 18.51 -6.38
C TRP A 217 -26.79 18.25 -7.77
N SER A 218 -27.98 18.76 -8.05
CA SER A 218 -28.60 18.73 -9.36
C SER A 218 -29.20 20.08 -9.72
N MET A 219 -29.38 20.34 -11.00
CA MET A 219 -30.01 21.58 -11.48
C MET A 219 -31.14 21.28 -12.46
N THR A 220 -32.27 21.93 -12.26
CA THR A 220 -33.39 21.92 -13.21
C THR A 220 -33.34 23.21 -14.01
N TYR A 221 -33.21 23.06 -15.32
CA TYR A 221 -33.14 24.18 -16.25
C TYR A 221 -34.54 24.68 -16.64
N GLY A 222 -34.69 25.96 -16.95
CA GLY A 222 -35.95 26.55 -17.39
C GLY A 222 -36.06 28.05 -17.07
N PHE A 223 -37.27 28.58 -17.19
CA PHE A 223 -37.53 29.99 -16.91
C PHE A 223 -37.27 30.37 -15.44
N ALA A 224 -37.50 29.41 -14.53
CA ALA A 224 -37.16 29.51 -13.11
C ALA A 224 -36.25 28.32 -12.74
N PRO A 225 -34.94 28.47 -12.95
CA PRO A 225 -34.01 27.35 -12.67
C PRO A 225 -33.97 27.11 -11.17
N LYS A 226 -33.83 25.79 -10.82
CA LYS A 226 -33.74 25.34 -9.44
C LYS A 226 -32.46 24.54 -9.25
N PHE A 227 -31.80 24.78 -8.14
CA PHE A 227 -30.63 24.10 -7.70
C PHE A 227 -31.03 23.24 -6.46
N THR A 228 -30.73 21.96 -6.49
CA THR A 228 -31.06 21.04 -5.41
C THR A 228 -29.78 20.44 -4.88
N VAL A 229 -29.61 20.45 -3.56
CA VAL A 229 -28.52 19.79 -2.85
C VAL A 229 -29.12 18.62 -2.08
N ASP A 230 -28.62 17.42 -2.30
CA ASP A 230 -29.18 16.19 -1.76
C ASP A 230 -28.26 15.49 -0.75
N THR A 231 -26.95 15.49 -0.97
CA THR A 231 -25.97 14.80 -0.14
C THR A 231 -24.77 15.65 0.21
N LEU A 232 -24.19 15.41 1.39
CA LEU A 232 -23.00 16.06 1.89
C LEU A 232 -22.03 15.00 2.43
N PRO A 233 -21.04 14.58 1.65
CA PRO A 233 -20.02 13.63 2.10
C PRO A 233 -19.04 14.33 3.06
N ILE A 234 -18.86 13.76 4.26
CA ILE A 234 -18.03 14.30 5.33
C ILE A 234 -17.05 13.25 5.79
N TYR A 235 -15.82 13.65 6.02
CA TYR A 235 -14.76 12.78 6.51
C TYR A 235 -13.87 13.52 7.51
N GLY A 236 -13.15 12.77 8.33
CA GLY A 236 -12.22 13.33 9.30
C GLY A 236 -12.16 12.55 10.60
N THR A 237 -11.84 13.24 11.69
CA THR A 237 -11.64 12.62 13.00
C THR A 237 -12.47 13.30 14.08
N TYR A 238 -13.05 12.47 14.95
CA TYR A 238 -13.65 12.90 16.20
C TYR A 238 -12.80 12.48 17.39
N PRO A 239 -12.48 13.39 18.33
CA PRO A 239 -11.79 13.03 19.55
C PRO A 239 -12.72 12.24 20.48
N THR A 240 -12.14 11.25 21.15
CA THR A 240 -12.86 10.34 22.05
C THR A 240 -12.25 10.35 23.44
N VAL A 241 -13.08 10.00 24.41
CA VAL A 241 -12.67 9.69 25.78
C VAL A 241 -13.26 8.34 26.16
N THR A 242 -12.44 7.49 26.79
CA THR A 242 -12.89 6.23 27.35
C THR A 242 -12.86 6.33 28.87
N ASP A 243 -14.00 6.15 29.50
CA ASP A 243 -14.12 6.25 30.97
C ASP A 243 -13.49 5.02 31.66
N SER A 244 -13.46 5.06 33.00
CA SER A 244 -12.92 3.98 33.82
C SER A 244 -13.70 2.64 33.71
N ASN A 245 -14.88 2.65 33.10
CA ASN A 245 -15.68 1.46 32.81
C ASN A 245 -15.47 0.91 31.41
N GLY A 246 -14.58 1.54 30.62
CA GLY A 246 -14.30 1.18 29.23
C GLY A 246 -15.37 1.67 28.24
N VAL A 247 -16.20 2.64 28.61
CA VAL A 247 -17.21 3.22 27.71
C VAL A 247 -16.55 4.35 26.91
N CYS A 248 -16.45 4.17 25.60
CA CYS A 248 -15.93 5.18 24.67
C CYS A 248 -17.03 6.16 24.28
N GLN A 249 -16.75 7.45 24.35
CA GLN A 249 -17.66 8.54 23.98
C GLN A 249 -16.91 9.60 23.18
N LEU A 250 -17.65 10.31 22.30
CA LEU A 250 -17.09 11.48 21.62
C LEU A 250 -16.92 12.62 22.65
N SER A 251 -15.72 13.15 22.78
CA SER A 251 -15.46 14.31 23.64
C SER A 251 -15.84 15.63 22.94
N GLN A 252 -15.80 15.65 21.62
CA GLN A 252 -16.25 16.73 20.79
C GLN A 252 -17.02 16.17 19.59
N TYR A 253 -18.18 16.74 19.26
CA TYR A 253 -19.04 16.29 18.18
C TYR A 253 -19.89 17.44 17.63
N VAL A 254 -20.38 17.28 16.41
CA VAL A 254 -21.22 18.29 15.75
C VAL A 254 -22.63 18.27 16.33
N VAL A 255 -23.14 19.45 16.73
CA VAL A 255 -24.52 19.68 17.22
C VAL A 255 -25.40 20.24 16.15
N SER A 256 -24.85 21.16 15.32
CA SER A 256 -25.56 21.78 14.21
C SER A 256 -24.60 22.14 13.09
N ALA A 257 -25.13 22.21 11.88
CA ALA A 257 -24.36 22.70 10.75
C ALA A 257 -25.24 23.40 9.73
N GLN A 258 -24.61 24.31 8.97
CA GLN A 258 -25.21 25.05 7.87
C GLN A 258 -24.30 24.99 6.65
N LEU A 259 -24.89 24.74 5.49
CA LEU A 259 -24.19 24.74 4.21
C LEU A 259 -24.49 26.05 3.48
N GLU A 260 -23.48 26.88 3.33
CA GLU A 260 -23.55 28.09 2.50
C GLU A 260 -23.21 27.72 1.05
N VAL A 261 -24.07 28.12 0.13
CA VAL A 261 -23.90 27.90 -1.31
C VAL A 261 -23.61 29.28 -1.96
N TYR A 262 -22.48 29.35 -2.64
CA TYR A 262 -22.05 30.58 -3.33
C TYR A 262 -22.02 30.38 -4.85
N ASN A 263 -22.20 31.45 -5.59
CA ASN A 263 -21.79 31.56 -6.99
C ASN A 263 -20.64 32.58 -7.07
N GLY A 264 -19.42 32.07 -7.29
CA GLY A 264 -18.20 32.86 -7.11
C GLY A 264 -18.09 33.41 -5.68
N THR A 265 -18.20 34.72 -5.51
CA THR A 265 -18.16 35.40 -4.19
C THR A 265 -19.54 35.70 -3.61
N GLN A 266 -20.61 35.55 -4.40
CA GLN A 266 -21.96 35.91 -3.99
C GLN A 266 -22.62 34.73 -3.25
N LEU A 267 -23.04 34.93 -2.01
CA LEU A 267 -23.88 33.98 -1.28
C LEU A 267 -25.26 33.88 -1.95
N LEU A 268 -25.61 32.68 -2.39
CA LEU A 268 -26.93 32.37 -2.93
C LEU A 268 -27.93 32.02 -1.85
N THR A 269 -27.51 31.18 -0.93
CA THR A 269 -28.36 30.71 0.18
C THR A 269 -27.54 30.04 1.27
N THR A 270 -28.18 29.85 2.42
CA THR A 270 -27.72 29.01 3.52
C THR A 270 -28.75 27.90 3.74
N LEU A 271 -28.32 26.66 3.78
CA LEU A 271 -29.14 25.47 4.01
C LEU A 271 -28.83 24.91 5.39
N ASP A 272 -29.86 24.66 6.19
CA ASP A 272 -29.69 23.97 7.46
C ASP A 272 -29.50 22.47 7.22
N VAL A 273 -28.48 21.90 7.82
CA VAL A 273 -28.27 20.44 7.82
C VAL A 273 -29.12 19.83 8.93
N PRO A 274 -30.01 18.85 8.64
CA PRO A 274 -30.92 18.29 9.63
C PRO A 274 -30.18 17.71 10.85
N ALA A 275 -30.61 18.09 12.06
CA ALA A 275 -29.94 17.69 13.30
C ALA A 275 -29.92 16.17 13.51
N GLU A 276 -30.99 15.47 13.08
CA GLU A 276 -31.06 14.00 13.16
C GLU A 276 -29.96 13.32 12.34
N GLN A 277 -29.56 13.92 11.19
CA GLN A 277 -28.51 13.37 10.35
C GLN A 277 -27.16 13.44 11.07
N TRP A 278 -26.87 14.56 11.76
CA TRP A 278 -25.66 14.67 12.58
C TRP A 278 -25.66 13.72 13.76
N LYS A 279 -26.79 13.53 14.40
CA LYS A 279 -26.90 12.56 15.48
C LYS A 279 -26.57 11.14 14.98
N SER A 280 -27.14 10.74 13.87
CA SER A 280 -26.85 9.45 13.23
C SER A 280 -25.39 9.31 12.83
N ALA A 281 -24.77 10.37 12.28
CA ALA A 281 -23.37 10.39 11.93
C ALA A 281 -22.45 10.25 13.15
N ASN A 282 -22.74 10.96 14.24
CA ASN A 282 -22.01 10.86 15.50
C ASN A 282 -22.12 9.45 16.12
N GLU A 283 -23.31 8.84 16.10
CA GLU A 283 -23.54 7.47 16.60
C GLU A 283 -22.80 6.45 15.71
N ALA A 284 -22.81 6.62 14.40
CA ALA A 284 -22.11 5.76 13.45
C ALA A 284 -20.58 5.81 13.65
N ALA A 285 -20.02 6.96 13.95
CA ALA A 285 -18.59 7.12 14.23
C ALA A 285 -18.12 6.25 15.40
N LEU A 286 -18.95 6.05 16.44
CA LEU A 286 -18.62 5.20 17.59
C LEU A 286 -18.84 3.70 17.34
N THR A 287 -19.70 3.34 16.37
CA THR A 287 -20.09 1.93 16.14
C THR A 287 -19.33 1.28 15.01
N THR A 288 -18.68 2.06 14.16
CA THR A 288 -17.83 1.53 13.08
C THR A 288 -16.59 0.91 13.72
N PRO A 289 -16.31 -0.41 13.51
CA PRO A 289 -15.10 -1.01 14.02
C PRO A 289 -13.91 -0.30 13.35
N SER A 290 -13.33 0.66 14.03
CA SER A 290 -12.11 1.25 13.55
C SER A 290 -10.97 0.29 13.90
N ASP A 291 -10.34 -0.34 12.89
CA ASP A 291 -9.02 -0.96 13.02
C ASP A 291 -7.94 0.09 13.36
N SER A 292 -8.38 1.31 13.66
CA SER A 292 -7.56 2.49 13.93
C SER A 292 -8.07 3.24 15.16
N VAL A 293 -8.12 2.60 16.32
CA VAL A 293 -7.96 3.35 17.57
C VAL A 293 -6.49 3.71 17.64
N ALA A 294 -6.13 4.83 17.02
CA ALA A 294 -4.77 5.32 17.08
C ALA A 294 -4.52 5.84 18.50
N ALA A 295 -3.42 5.37 19.07
CA ALA A 295 -2.75 5.83 20.28
C ALA A 295 -3.69 6.37 21.39
N GLU A 296 -4.20 5.48 22.23
CA GLU A 296 -4.81 5.88 23.52
C GLU A 296 -3.74 6.55 24.38
N GLN A 297 -3.92 7.84 24.63
CA GLN A 297 -3.13 8.56 25.61
C GLN A 297 -3.85 8.49 26.96
N LEU A 298 -3.22 7.86 27.95
CA LEU A 298 -3.73 7.84 29.33
C LEU A 298 -3.43 9.19 30.01
N VAL A 299 -4.48 9.97 30.24
CA VAL A 299 -4.44 11.24 30.97
C VAL A 299 -5.28 11.11 32.22
N ASN A 300 -4.63 11.13 33.38
CA ASN A 300 -5.30 11.00 34.69
C ASN A 300 -6.25 9.78 34.82
N GLY A 301 -5.90 8.65 34.16
CA GLY A 301 -6.71 7.44 34.18
C GLY A 301 -7.86 7.45 33.15
N ILE A 302 -7.99 8.48 32.32
CA ILE A 302 -8.92 8.58 31.22
C ILE A 302 -8.13 8.34 29.91
N ALA A 303 -8.53 7.36 29.12
CA ALA A 303 -7.95 7.15 27.82
C ALA A 303 -8.55 8.14 26.82
N ARG A 304 -7.68 8.91 26.15
CA ARG A 304 -8.05 9.81 25.06
C ARG A 304 -7.57 9.24 23.74
N GLY A 305 -8.42 9.27 22.76
CA GLY A 305 -8.14 8.80 21.41
C GLY A 305 -8.96 9.56 20.37
N TYR A 306 -9.05 9.01 19.19
CA TYR A 306 -9.93 9.53 18.14
C TYR A 306 -10.49 8.40 17.28
N VAL A 307 -11.61 8.66 16.65
CA VAL A 307 -12.22 7.77 15.66
C VAL A 307 -12.30 8.48 14.32
N TRP A 308 -12.09 7.71 13.25
CA TRP A 308 -12.31 8.19 11.89
C TRP A 308 -13.80 8.19 11.59
N MET A 309 -14.24 9.26 10.95
CA MET A 309 -15.57 9.38 10.38
C MET A 309 -15.46 9.48 8.86
N ASP A 310 -16.25 8.70 8.17
CA ASP A 310 -16.50 8.81 6.73
C ASP A 310 -17.98 8.48 6.53
N CYS A 311 -18.78 9.51 6.31
CA CYS A 311 -20.22 9.36 6.18
C CYS A 311 -20.80 10.35 5.17
N THR A 312 -22.01 10.03 4.70
CA THR A 312 -22.80 10.93 3.87
C THR A 312 -24.02 11.40 4.66
N VAL A 313 -24.12 12.71 4.83
CA VAL A 313 -25.28 13.36 5.44
C VAL A 313 -26.28 13.73 4.34
N PHE A 314 -27.55 13.38 4.51
CA PHE A 314 -28.61 13.65 3.57
C PHE A 314 -29.30 14.98 3.88
N LEU A 315 -29.43 15.85 2.87
CA LEU A 315 -30.02 17.18 3.00
C LEU A 315 -31.51 17.21 2.63
N ASN A 316 -32.14 16.04 2.40
CA ASN A 316 -33.56 15.90 2.07
C ASN A 316 -33.96 16.75 0.84
N ASP A 317 -33.14 16.75 -0.22
CA ASP A 317 -33.40 17.42 -1.50
C ASP A 317 -33.76 18.92 -1.34
N GLN A 318 -32.97 19.62 -0.52
CA GLN A 318 -33.22 21.06 -0.33
C GLN A 318 -33.03 21.81 -1.64
N THR A 319 -34.11 22.44 -2.09
CA THR A 319 -34.16 23.11 -3.39
C THR A 319 -34.13 24.64 -3.24
N ILE A 320 -33.25 25.26 -3.99
CA ILE A 320 -33.04 26.69 -4.06
C ILE A 320 -33.58 27.20 -5.38
N SER A 321 -34.40 28.24 -5.33
CA SER A 321 -34.83 28.99 -6.53
C SER A 321 -33.72 29.97 -6.91
N LEU A 322 -33.18 29.84 -8.11
CA LEU A 322 -32.16 30.75 -8.62
C LEU A 322 -32.77 31.98 -9.24
N PRO A 323 -32.06 33.12 -9.30
CA PRO A 323 -32.57 34.33 -9.90
C PRO A 323 -32.97 34.13 -11.37
N THR A 324 -34.00 34.87 -11.83
CA THR A 324 -34.39 34.86 -13.23
C THR A 324 -33.22 35.33 -14.11
N GLY A 325 -32.90 34.55 -15.13
CA GLY A 325 -31.76 34.83 -16.01
C GLY A 325 -30.41 34.33 -15.48
N PHE A 326 -30.42 33.55 -14.42
CA PHE A 326 -29.22 32.81 -13.96
C PHE A 326 -28.71 31.91 -15.08
N ASP A 327 -27.44 32.07 -15.43
CA ASP A 327 -26.77 31.29 -16.45
C ASP A 327 -25.96 30.13 -15.79
N PRO A 328 -26.41 28.89 -15.87
CA PRO A 328 -25.75 27.77 -15.26
C PRO A 328 -24.38 27.45 -15.88
N ASP A 329 -24.17 27.79 -17.16
CA ASP A 329 -22.93 27.44 -17.88
C ASP A 329 -21.77 28.35 -17.45
N THR A 330 -22.05 29.49 -16.85
CA THR A 330 -21.05 30.39 -16.28
C THR A 330 -20.98 30.35 -14.77
N ALA A 331 -21.82 29.54 -14.11
CA ALA A 331 -21.86 29.41 -12.67
C ALA A 331 -20.62 28.69 -12.11
N SER A 332 -20.03 29.29 -11.07
CA SER A 332 -18.95 28.70 -10.29
C SER A 332 -19.43 28.48 -8.86
N PHE A 333 -20.00 27.31 -8.60
CA PHE A 333 -20.48 26.98 -7.27
C PHE A 333 -19.32 26.70 -6.31
N ARG A 334 -19.38 27.36 -5.15
CA ARG A 334 -18.50 27.12 -4.02
C ARG A 334 -19.35 26.82 -2.80
N PHE A 335 -18.93 25.82 -2.03
CA PHE A 335 -19.64 25.35 -0.87
C PHE A 335 -18.81 25.59 0.38
N VAL A 336 -19.46 26.06 1.43
CA VAL A 336 -18.83 26.31 2.71
C VAL A 336 -19.72 25.73 3.80
N LEU A 337 -19.15 24.84 4.60
CA LEU A 337 -19.85 24.21 5.71
C LEU A 337 -19.47 24.91 7.02
N LEU A 338 -20.47 25.44 7.72
CA LEU A 338 -20.35 25.98 9.06
C LEU A 338 -20.82 24.91 10.04
N ILE A 339 -19.93 24.41 10.87
CA ILE A 339 -20.27 23.40 11.90
C ILE A 339 -20.14 24.03 13.27
N THR A 340 -21.12 23.75 14.15
CA THR A 340 -21.04 24.11 15.56
C THR A 340 -20.95 22.84 16.40
N ASP A 341 -19.93 22.78 17.24
CA ASP A 341 -19.68 21.64 18.13
C ASP A 341 -20.47 21.73 19.44
N ASN A 342 -20.37 20.67 20.25
CA ASN A 342 -21.00 20.61 21.57
C ASN A 342 -20.45 21.61 22.60
N ASN A 343 -19.30 22.26 22.31
CA ASN A 343 -18.73 23.34 23.11
C ASN A 343 -19.20 24.72 22.64
N GLY A 344 -20.05 24.79 21.60
CA GLY A 344 -20.56 26.02 21.02
C GLY A 344 -19.58 26.74 20.09
N ARG A 345 -18.48 26.09 19.69
CA ARG A 345 -17.49 26.64 18.77
C ARG A 345 -17.95 26.40 17.33
N THR A 346 -17.92 27.45 16.53
CA THR A 346 -18.22 27.36 15.09
C THR A 346 -16.94 27.31 14.27
N THR A 347 -16.83 26.30 13.43
CA THR A 347 -15.74 26.12 12.47
C THR A 347 -16.29 26.26 11.05
N ARG A 348 -15.53 26.93 10.18
CA ARG A 348 -15.83 27.12 8.77
C ARG A 348 -14.94 26.20 7.95
N LEU A 349 -15.55 25.35 7.15
CA LEU A 349 -14.86 24.44 6.23
C LEU A 349 -15.18 24.83 4.80
N GLU A 350 -14.21 24.70 3.90
CA GLU A 350 -14.41 24.84 2.45
C GLU A 350 -14.24 23.45 1.82
N ALA A 351 -15.04 23.15 0.79
CA ALA A 351 -14.94 21.85 0.11
C ALA A 351 -13.59 21.71 -0.58
N ASP A 352 -12.98 20.54 -0.43
CA ASP A 352 -11.72 20.15 -1.08
C ASP A 352 -11.89 19.92 -2.60
#